data_87c5579a541c8d56552d93457d9d24a7
#
_entry.id   87c5579a541c8d56552d93457d9d24a7
#
_cell.length_a   1.000
_cell.length_b   1.000
_cell.length_c   1.000
_cell.angle_alpha   90.00
_cell.angle_beta   90.00
_cell.angle_gamma   90.00
#
_symmetry.space_group_name_H-M   'P 1'
#
loop_
_entity.id
_entity.type
_entity.pdbx_description
1 polymer ?
#
loop_
_entity_poly.entity_id
_entity_poly.type
_entity_poly.pdbx_seq_one_letter_code
_entity_poly.pdbx_strand_id
1 'polypeptide(L)'
;QAVYLGGGTPTALAGRDLARLITAIRRHLPLTPDCEITLEGRIHSFGLDKARAALDAGATRISLGVQSFSDAIRRPLGRKASRAEVIRFLADLVALDRAAVVVDLIYGLPGQTPEDVAEDVRLCAGLGLDGLDLYSLNLIPGTPLLTAVEKGKMLPAGPARLGAFFAAGEAAAGAEGWTPIST
;
A
#
# COMPACT_ATOMS: atom_id res chain seq x y z
N GLN A 1 -12.93 2.61 -17.31
CA GLN A 1 -12.81 1.19 -16.91
C GLN A 1 -11.57 1.00 -16.05
N ALA A 2 -11.60 0.02 -15.15
CA ALA A 2 -10.44 -0.37 -14.35
C ALA A 2 -10.38 -1.90 -14.20
N VAL A 3 -9.16 -2.43 -14.16
CA VAL A 3 -8.85 -3.81 -13.80
C VAL A 3 -7.96 -3.77 -12.57
N TYR A 4 -8.32 -4.51 -11.54
CA TYR A 4 -7.54 -4.60 -10.30
C TYR A 4 -7.01 -6.03 -10.12
N LEU A 5 -5.69 -6.17 -10.15
CA LEU A 5 -4.98 -7.41 -9.90
C LEU A 5 -4.59 -7.45 -8.41
N GLY A 6 -5.46 -8.04 -7.61
CA GLY A 6 -5.32 -8.18 -6.18
C GLY A 6 -5.47 -9.61 -5.70
N GLY A 7 -5.73 -9.79 -4.41
CA GLY A 7 -5.95 -11.08 -3.76
C GLY A 7 -4.76 -11.55 -2.94
N GLY A 8 -4.24 -12.76 -3.15
CA GLY A 8 -3.19 -13.33 -2.32
C GLY A 8 -1.89 -12.52 -2.31
N THR A 9 -1.31 -12.26 -3.42
CA THR A 9 -0.19 -11.33 -3.68
C THR A 9 0.25 -11.55 -5.13
N PRO A 10 -0.27 -10.79 -6.09
CA PRO A 10 0.07 -10.96 -7.51
C PRO A 10 1.56 -10.86 -7.79
N THR A 11 2.26 -9.99 -7.04
CA THR A 11 3.72 -9.82 -7.15
C THR A 11 4.54 -11.01 -6.63
N ALA A 12 3.91 -12.07 -6.11
CA ALA A 12 4.58 -13.34 -5.86
C ALA A 12 4.89 -14.11 -7.16
N LEU A 13 4.16 -13.85 -8.24
CA LEU A 13 4.45 -14.41 -9.55
C LEU A 13 5.83 -13.98 -10.05
N ALA A 14 6.46 -14.81 -10.87
CA ALA A 14 7.66 -14.39 -11.62
C ALA A 14 7.31 -13.24 -12.58
N GLY A 15 8.25 -12.33 -12.83
CA GLY A 15 8.01 -11.16 -13.68
C GLY A 15 7.43 -11.50 -15.07
N ARG A 16 7.96 -12.56 -15.71
CA ARG A 16 7.45 -13.06 -16.99
C ARG A 16 6.00 -13.54 -16.94
N ASP A 17 5.60 -14.17 -15.84
CA ASP A 17 4.24 -14.73 -15.70
C ASP A 17 3.25 -13.62 -15.36
N LEU A 18 3.68 -12.62 -14.59
CA LEU A 18 2.95 -11.39 -14.33
C LEU A 18 2.71 -10.61 -15.64
N ALA A 19 3.75 -10.43 -16.45
CA ALA A 19 3.65 -9.78 -17.76
C ALA A 19 2.70 -10.55 -18.70
N ARG A 20 2.79 -11.88 -18.74
CA ARG A 20 1.88 -12.73 -19.52
C ARG A 20 0.42 -12.57 -19.09
N LEU A 21 0.18 -12.51 -17.77
CA LEU A 21 -1.17 -12.30 -17.22
C LEU A 21 -1.73 -10.96 -17.66
N ILE A 22 -0.98 -9.87 -17.48
CA ILE A 22 -1.42 -8.51 -17.87
C ILE A 22 -1.67 -8.42 -19.38
N THR A 23 -0.76 -8.97 -20.18
CA THR A 23 -0.91 -9.03 -21.64
C THR A 23 -2.17 -9.82 -22.06
N ALA A 24 -2.43 -10.97 -21.40
CA ALA A 24 -3.62 -11.77 -21.68
C ALA A 24 -4.91 -11.02 -21.32
N ILE A 25 -4.93 -10.31 -20.19
CA ILE A 25 -6.06 -9.46 -19.81
C ILE A 25 -6.34 -8.40 -20.87
N ARG A 26 -5.31 -7.64 -21.28
CA ARG A 26 -5.46 -6.63 -22.34
C ARG A 26 -5.92 -7.21 -23.67
N ARG A 27 -5.48 -8.42 -24.01
CA ARG A 27 -5.82 -9.07 -25.29
C ARG A 27 -7.22 -9.65 -25.32
N HIS A 28 -7.70 -10.21 -24.20
CA HIS A 28 -8.91 -11.04 -24.18
C HIS A 28 -10.11 -10.37 -23.53
N LEU A 29 -9.92 -9.27 -22.81
CA LEU A 29 -11.02 -8.48 -22.26
C LEU A 29 -11.30 -7.26 -23.16
N PRO A 30 -12.57 -6.84 -23.29
CA PRO A 30 -12.97 -5.66 -24.10
C PRO A 30 -12.65 -4.37 -23.30
N LEU A 31 -11.36 -4.10 -23.10
CA LEU A 31 -10.89 -2.92 -22.36
C LEU A 31 -10.74 -1.72 -23.29
N THR A 32 -11.08 -0.54 -22.76
CA THR A 32 -10.79 0.73 -23.44
C THR A 32 -9.27 1.01 -23.44
N PRO A 33 -8.75 1.80 -24.39
CA PRO A 33 -7.33 2.13 -24.46
C PRO A 33 -6.79 2.78 -23.19
N ASP A 34 -7.62 3.56 -22.48
CA ASP A 34 -7.35 4.28 -21.23
C ASP A 34 -7.70 3.47 -19.96
N CYS A 35 -8.03 2.18 -20.11
CA CYS A 35 -8.34 1.34 -18.96
C CYS A 35 -7.17 1.28 -17.98
N GLU A 36 -7.43 1.69 -16.74
CA GLU A 36 -6.48 1.53 -15.64
C GLU A 36 -6.27 0.03 -15.36
N ILE A 37 -5.02 -0.40 -15.27
CA ILE A 37 -4.65 -1.73 -14.77
C ILE A 37 -3.81 -1.54 -13.52
N THR A 38 -4.43 -1.78 -12.38
CA THR A 38 -3.80 -1.72 -11.07
C THR A 38 -3.19 -3.07 -10.71
N LEU A 39 -1.93 -3.04 -10.28
CA LEU A 39 -1.22 -4.18 -9.72
C LEU A 39 -0.99 -3.97 -8.23
N GLU A 40 -1.61 -4.83 -7.40
CA GLU A 40 -1.34 -4.88 -5.97
C GLU A 40 -0.06 -5.68 -5.67
N GLY A 41 0.72 -5.21 -4.73
CA GLY A 41 1.96 -5.88 -4.39
C GLY A 41 2.45 -5.67 -2.97
N ARG A 42 3.50 -6.46 -2.66
CA ARG A 42 4.27 -6.32 -1.42
C ARG A 42 5.72 -6.04 -1.77
N ILE A 43 6.32 -5.04 -1.16
CA ILE A 43 7.71 -4.62 -1.41
C ILE A 43 8.70 -5.80 -1.34
N HIS A 44 8.52 -6.72 -0.38
CA HIS A 44 9.39 -7.88 -0.22
C HIS A 44 9.43 -8.84 -1.44
N SER A 45 8.35 -8.94 -2.20
CA SER A 45 8.23 -9.83 -3.38
C SER A 45 8.26 -9.08 -4.71
N PHE A 46 8.45 -7.76 -4.70
CA PHE A 46 8.32 -6.91 -5.86
C PHE A 46 9.56 -6.02 -6.03
N GLY A 47 10.48 -6.44 -6.87
CA GLY A 47 11.67 -5.65 -7.26
C GLY A 47 11.43 -4.84 -8.53
N LEU A 48 12.33 -3.89 -8.85
CA LEU A 48 12.21 -3.01 -10.00
C LEU A 48 12.14 -3.75 -11.34
N ASP A 49 12.85 -4.87 -11.51
CA ASP A 49 12.78 -5.66 -12.76
C ASP A 49 11.38 -6.23 -12.97
N LYS A 50 10.74 -6.67 -11.89
CA LYS A 50 9.37 -7.17 -11.94
C LYS A 50 8.37 -6.03 -12.18
N ALA A 51 8.61 -4.85 -11.59
CA ALA A 51 7.84 -3.64 -11.86
C ALA A 51 7.93 -3.25 -13.34
N ARG A 52 9.13 -3.17 -13.90
CA ARG A 52 9.34 -2.89 -15.33
C ARG A 52 8.60 -3.89 -16.22
N ALA A 53 8.71 -5.18 -15.93
CA ALA A 53 7.99 -6.21 -16.70
C ALA A 53 6.47 -6.04 -16.67
N ALA A 54 5.90 -5.65 -15.53
CA ALA A 54 4.46 -5.35 -15.40
C ALA A 54 4.06 -4.09 -16.18
N LEU A 55 4.87 -3.02 -16.09
CA LEU A 55 4.66 -1.76 -16.80
C LEU A 55 4.77 -1.94 -18.32
N ASP A 56 5.75 -2.72 -18.78
CA ASP A 56 5.92 -3.06 -20.20
C ASP A 56 4.73 -3.87 -20.74
N ALA A 57 4.10 -4.68 -19.90
CA ALA A 57 2.89 -5.44 -20.23
C ALA A 57 1.60 -4.60 -20.17
N GLY A 58 1.67 -3.37 -19.64
CA GLY A 58 0.56 -2.42 -19.64
C GLY A 58 -0.12 -2.19 -18.28
N ALA A 59 0.53 -2.50 -17.14
CA ALA A 59 0.10 -1.97 -15.86
C ALA A 59 0.27 -0.44 -15.85
N THR A 60 -0.71 0.27 -15.27
CA THR A 60 -0.74 1.74 -15.25
C THR A 60 -0.80 2.31 -13.84
N ARG A 61 -1.06 1.46 -12.84
CA ARG A 61 -1.06 1.80 -11.42
C ARG A 61 -0.44 0.67 -10.60
N ILE A 62 0.35 1.03 -9.62
CA ILE A 62 0.95 0.08 -8.67
C ILE A 62 0.50 0.48 -7.27
N SER A 63 -0.18 -0.44 -6.56
CA SER A 63 -0.60 -0.26 -5.17
C SER A 63 0.24 -1.17 -4.26
N LEU A 64 0.86 -0.60 -3.22
CA LEU A 64 1.79 -1.31 -2.36
C LEU A 64 1.39 -1.25 -0.90
N GLY A 65 1.17 -2.41 -0.30
CA GLY A 65 0.91 -2.52 1.13
C GLY A 65 2.14 -2.17 1.97
N VAL A 66 2.29 -0.92 2.37
CA VAL A 66 3.34 -0.42 3.28
C VAL A 66 2.92 -0.58 4.73
N GLN A 67 1.70 -0.25 5.06
CA GLN A 67 1.02 -0.27 6.36
C GLN A 67 1.48 0.85 7.30
N SER A 68 2.76 1.08 7.47
CA SER A 68 3.42 2.18 8.17
C SER A 68 4.89 2.22 7.74
N PHE A 69 5.55 3.35 7.86
CA PHE A 69 6.99 3.45 7.63
C PHE A 69 7.81 3.22 8.91
N SER A 70 7.19 3.19 10.08
CA SER A 70 7.88 2.93 11.35
C SER A 70 8.34 1.47 11.46
N ASP A 71 9.64 1.23 11.58
CA ASP A 71 10.19 -0.12 11.76
C ASP A 71 9.68 -0.78 13.05
N ALA A 72 9.45 0.00 14.12
CA ALA A 72 8.91 -0.51 15.37
C ALA A 72 7.49 -1.06 15.22
N ILE A 73 6.68 -0.44 14.36
CA ILE A 73 5.31 -0.86 14.06
C ILE A 73 5.31 -2.01 13.03
N ARG A 74 6.18 -1.96 12.04
CA ARG A 74 6.23 -2.92 10.92
C ARG A 74 6.71 -4.31 11.31
N ARG A 75 7.77 -4.39 12.14
CA ARG A 75 8.40 -5.67 12.52
C ARG A 75 7.45 -6.64 13.21
N PRO A 76 6.64 -6.23 14.20
CA PRO A 76 5.64 -7.12 14.81
C PRO A 76 4.58 -7.62 13.84
N LEU A 77 4.33 -6.91 12.74
CA LEU A 77 3.40 -7.30 11.67
C LEU A 77 4.04 -8.25 10.64
N GLY A 78 5.27 -8.70 10.88
CA GLY A 78 5.99 -9.58 9.96
C GLY A 78 6.50 -8.89 8.69
N ARG A 79 6.57 -7.55 8.66
CA ARG A 79 7.11 -6.78 7.53
C ARG A 79 8.63 -6.75 7.62
N LYS A 80 9.31 -7.42 6.68
CA LYS A 80 10.76 -7.65 6.73
C LYS A 80 11.58 -6.45 6.23
N ALA A 81 11.08 -5.73 5.22
CA ALA A 81 11.78 -4.58 4.65
C ALA A 81 11.85 -3.45 5.69
N SER A 82 13.02 -2.88 5.88
CA SER A 82 13.25 -1.72 6.74
C SER A 82 12.65 -0.44 6.13
N ARG A 83 12.47 0.60 6.96
CA ARG A 83 12.05 1.93 6.50
C ARG A 83 12.90 2.42 5.32
N ALA A 84 14.22 2.31 5.42
CA ALA A 84 15.14 2.78 4.38
C ALA A 84 14.98 2.02 3.07
N GLU A 85 14.76 0.69 3.12
CA GLU A 85 14.51 -0.13 1.93
C GLU A 85 13.19 0.22 1.26
N VAL A 86 12.13 0.45 2.07
CA VAL A 86 10.81 0.86 1.58
C VAL A 86 10.91 2.20 0.87
N ILE A 87 11.50 3.21 1.51
CA ILE A 87 11.66 4.56 0.95
C ILE A 87 12.44 4.51 -0.36
N ARG A 88 13.57 3.81 -0.38
CA ARG A 88 14.40 3.67 -1.59
C ARG A 88 13.61 3.04 -2.72
N PHE A 89 12.94 1.92 -2.45
CA PHE A 89 12.16 1.23 -3.49
C PHE A 89 11.01 2.09 -4.05
N LEU A 90 10.30 2.83 -3.20
CA LEU A 90 9.24 3.74 -3.63
C LEU A 90 9.81 4.89 -4.47
N ALA A 91 10.90 5.50 -4.03
CA ALA A 91 11.58 6.56 -4.79
C ALA A 91 12.06 6.06 -6.17
N ASP A 92 12.67 4.87 -6.23
CA ASP A 92 13.10 4.26 -7.48
C ASP A 92 11.90 3.95 -8.40
N LEU A 93 10.76 3.55 -7.82
CA LEU A 93 9.55 3.25 -8.59
C LEU A 93 8.91 4.52 -9.15
N VAL A 94 8.78 5.57 -8.34
CA VAL A 94 8.30 6.90 -8.77
C VAL A 94 9.22 7.47 -9.87
N ALA A 95 10.53 7.33 -9.73
CA ALA A 95 11.49 7.80 -10.73
C ALA A 95 11.38 7.10 -12.10
N LEU A 96 10.68 5.97 -12.20
CA LEU A 96 10.37 5.36 -13.50
C LEU A 96 9.38 6.22 -14.32
N ASP A 97 8.53 7.01 -13.67
CA ASP A 97 7.53 7.90 -14.29
C ASP A 97 6.66 7.18 -15.35
N ARG A 98 6.17 5.98 -15.01
CA ARG A 98 5.45 5.11 -15.96
C ARG A 98 4.09 4.63 -15.48
N ALA A 99 3.77 4.83 -14.23
CA ALA A 99 2.50 4.42 -13.61
C ALA A 99 2.23 5.27 -12.39
N ALA A 100 0.98 5.42 -12.04
CA ALA A 100 0.62 5.95 -10.74
C ALA A 100 1.09 5.01 -9.62
N VAL A 101 1.78 5.53 -8.63
CA VAL A 101 2.29 4.79 -7.47
C VAL A 101 1.51 5.19 -6.23
N VAL A 102 0.79 4.25 -5.65
CA VAL A 102 0.01 4.46 -4.43
C VAL A 102 0.42 3.46 -3.36
N VAL A 103 0.18 3.81 -2.10
CA VAL A 103 0.48 2.93 -0.97
C VAL A 103 -0.73 2.78 -0.06
N ASP A 104 -0.85 1.59 0.53
CA ASP A 104 -1.82 1.34 1.58
C ASP A 104 -1.14 1.57 2.94
N LEU A 105 -1.72 2.46 3.73
CA LEU A 105 -1.37 2.69 5.13
C LEU A 105 -2.49 2.16 6.04
N ILE A 106 -2.12 1.70 7.22
CA ILE A 106 -3.09 1.24 8.24
C ILE A 106 -2.91 2.07 9.49
N TYR A 107 -4.01 2.64 9.98
CA TYR A 107 -4.04 3.31 11.27
C TYR A 107 -4.70 2.45 12.35
N GLY A 108 -4.36 2.74 13.61
CA GLY A 108 -4.82 1.97 14.76
C GLY A 108 -3.98 0.71 15.03
N LEU A 109 -2.81 0.61 14.43
CA LEU A 109 -1.86 -0.48 14.69
C LEU A 109 -1.34 -0.43 16.15
N PRO A 110 -1.02 -1.58 16.75
CA PRO A 110 -0.44 -1.62 18.08
C PRO A 110 0.83 -0.78 18.20
N GLY A 111 0.88 0.06 19.21
CA GLY A 111 2.01 0.97 19.46
C GLY A 111 2.03 2.25 18.63
N GLN A 112 1.14 2.37 17.65
CA GLN A 112 1.03 3.57 16.80
C GLN A 112 0.40 4.75 17.54
N THR A 113 0.82 5.95 17.18
CA THR A 113 0.23 7.22 17.62
C THR A 113 -0.39 7.97 16.44
N PRO A 114 -1.29 8.93 16.65
CA PRO A 114 -1.81 9.78 15.57
C PRO A 114 -0.69 10.51 14.81
N GLU A 115 0.38 10.92 15.49
CA GLU A 115 1.54 11.56 14.86
C GLU A 115 2.28 10.60 13.93
N ASP A 116 2.42 9.31 14.27
CA ASP A 116 3.01 8.32 13.37
C ASP A 116 2.24 8.23 12.04
N VAL A 117 0.90 8.32 12.10
CA VAL A 117 0.06 8.33 10.88
C VAL A 117 0.30 9.60 10.07
N ALA A 118 0.33 10.76 10.74
CA ALA A 118 0.60 12.03 10.07
C ALA A 118 1.98 12.07 9.42
N GLU A 119 3.01 11.54 10.09
CA GLU A 119 4.37 11.40 9.54
C GLU A 119 4.40 10.46 8.32
N ASP A 120 3.73 9.32 8.41
CA ASP A 120 3.64 8.36 7.30
C ASP A 120 2.98 9.02 6.07
N VAL A 121 1.93 9.82 6.25
CA VAL A 121 1.26 10.58 5.18
C VAL A 121 2.18 11.63 4.57
N ARG A 122 2.83 12.46 5.41
CA ARG A 122 3.80 13.49 4.91
C ARG A 122 4.95 12.84 4.14
N LEU A 123 5.41 11.68 4.59
CA LEU A 123 6.47 10.95 3.89
C LEU A 123 6.01 10.48 2.51
N CYS A 124 4.77 10.01 2.37
CA CYS A 124 4.20 9.66 1.07
C CYS A 124 4.20 10.85 0.11
N ALA A 125 3.76 12.02 0.56
CA ALA A 125 3.76 13.24 -0.24
C ALA A 125 5.20 13.66 -0.60
N GLY A 126 6.12 13.64 0.36
CA GLY A 126 7.53 13.98 0.14
C GLY A 126 8.27 13.04 -0.80
N LEU A 127 7.80 11.80 -0.98
CA LEU A 127 8.29 10.86 -1.96
C LEU A 127 7.72 11.08 -3.37
N GLY A 128 6.75 11.96 -3.54
CA GLY A 128 6.09 12.21 -4.81
C GLY A 128 5.16 11.07 -5.23
N LEU A 129 4.55 10.36 -4.27
CA LEU A 129 3.54 9.35 -4.59
C LEU A 129 2.27 10.00 -5.15
N ASP A 130 1.57 9.30 -6.02
CA ASP A 130 0.33 9.78 -6.65
C ASP A 130 -0.88 9.69 -5.73
N GLY A 131 -0.79 8.92 -4.66
CA GLY A 131 -1.86 8.81 -3.68
C GLY A 131 -1.55 7.82 -2.55
N LEU A 132 -2.46 7.75 -1.61
CA LEU A 132 -2.47 6.74 -0.55
C LEU A 132 -3.90 6.30 -0.23
N ASP A 133 -4.01 5.07 0.25
CA ASP A 133 -5.22 4.55 0.87
C ASP A 133 -4.98 4.41 2.37
N LEU A 134 -5.84 5.01 3.19
CA LEU A 134 -5.72 5.03 4.64
C LEU A 134 -6.80 4.15 5.28
N TYR A 135 -6.43 2.92 5.66
CA TYR A 135 -7.35 1.94 6.22
C TYR A 135 -7.30 1.88 7.74
N SER A 136 -8.48 1.74 8.36
CA SER A 136 -8.57 1.35 9.76
C SER A 136 -8.08 -0.09 9.95
N LEU A 137 -7.37 -0.35 11.04
CA LEU A 137 -7.02 -1.73 11.41
C LEU A 137 -8.28 -2.56 11.61
N ASN A 138 -8.43 -3.60 10.82
CA ASN A 138 -9.49 -4.58 10.97
C ASN A 138 -8.95 -5.89 11.57
N LEU A 139 -9.54 -6.32 12.69
CA LEU A 139 -9.16 -7.57 13.37
C LEU A 139 -9.90 -8.74 12.72
N ILE A 140 -9.23 -9.45 11.85
CA ILE A 140 -9.81 -10.54 11.07
C ILE A 140 -9.67 -11.87 11.83
N PRO A 141 -10.76 -12.68 11.97
CA PRO A 141 -10.72 -14.00 12.58
C PRO A 141 -9.63 -14.89 11.98
N GLY A 142 -8.95 -15.65 12.84
CA GLY A 142 -7.88 -16.57 12.45
C GLY A 142 -6.52 -15.92 12.21
N THR A 143 -6.38 -14.60 12.39
CA THR A 143 -5.09 -13.91 12.25
C THR A 143 -4.27 -13.97 13.55
N PRO A 144 -2.92 -14.00 13.47
CA PRO A 144 -2.06 -13.90 14.64
C PRO A 144 -2.31 -12.64 15.48
N LEU A 145 -2.69 -11.55 14.83
CA LEU A 145 -2.96 -10.27 15.50
C LEU A 145 -4.22 -10.38 16.38
N LEU A 146 -5.33 -10.91 15.87
CA LEU A 146 -6.53 -11.13 16.69
C LEU A 146 -6.22 -12.06 17.86
N THR A 147 -5.49 -13.16 17.61
CA THR A 147 -5.08 -14.08 18.68
C THR A 147 -4.24 -13.37 19.77
N ALA A 148 -3.38 -12.42 19.39
CA ALA A 148 -2.62 -11.63 20.37
C ALA A 148 -3.50 -10.68 21.20
N VAL A 149 -4.53 -10.09 20.56
CA VAL A 149 -5.53 -9.26 21.25
C VAL A 149 -6.36 -10.11 22.23
N GLU A 150 -6.88 -11.24 21.78
CA GLU A 150 -7.68 -12.17 22.63
C GLU A 150 -6.91 -12.70 23.83
N LYS A 151 -5.60 -12.87 23.69
CA LYS A 151 -4.70 -13.27 24.79
C LYS A 151 -4.26 -12.10 25.66
N GLY A 152 -4.77 -10.90 25.46
CA GLY A 152 -4.41 -9.71 26.23
C GLY A 152 -2.97 -9.22 26.02
N LYS A 153 -2.27 -9.71 24.98
CA LYS A 153 -0.90 -9.29 24.67
C LYS A 153 -0.84 -7.96 23.93
N MET A 154 -1.94 -7.55 23.33
CA MET A 154 -2.10 -6.29 22.61
C MET A 154 -3.48 -5.72 22.90
N LEU A 155 -3.57 -4.39 22.99
CA LEU A 155 -4.84 -3.68 23.13
C LEU A 155 -5.17 -3.00 21.79
N PRO A 156 -6.34 -3.28 21.19
CA PRO A 156 -6.78 -2.56 20.00
C PRO A 156 -7.14 -1.11 20.36
N ALA A 157 -7.04 -0.22 19.39
CA ALA A 157 -7.50 1.15 19.56
C ALA A 157 -9.03 1.17 19.64
N GLY A 158 -9.58 1.85 20.65
CA GLY A 158 -11.02 2.10 20.74
C GLY A 158 -11.51 3.14 19.71
N PRO A 159 -12.84 3.27 19.51
CA PRO A 159 -13.40 4.14 18.47
C PRO A 159 -12.91 5.59 18.50
N ALA A 160 -12.88 6.21 19.69
CA ALA A 160 -12.40 7.59 19.84
C ALA A 160 -10.94 7.75 19.40
N ARG A 161 -10.10 6.77 19.70
CA ARG A 161 -8.69 6.77 19.28
C ARG A 161 -8.55 6.52 17.78
N LEU A 162 -9.38 5.64 17.20
CA LEU A 162 -9.42 5.44 15.75
C LEU A 162 -9.82 6.73 15.03
N GLY A 163 -10.80 7.48 15.55
CA GLY A 163 -11.17 8.80 15.03
C GLY A 163 -10.00 9.80 15.09
N ALA A 164 -9.21 9.81 16.17
CA ALA A 164 -8.03 10.67 16.27
C ALA A 164 -6.93 10.30 15.26
N PHE A 165 -6.69 9.02 14.99
CA PHE A 165 -5.78 8.55 13.94
C PHE A 165 -6.22 9.02 12.56
N PHE A 166 -7.50 8.81 12.23
CA PHE A 166 -8.06 9.21 10.95
C PHE A 166 -7.94 10.72 10.74
N ALA A 167 -8.37 11.53 11.73
CA ALA A 167 -8.30 12.98 11.67
C ALA A 167 -6.85 13.50 11.49
N ALA A 168 -5.87 12.86 12.13
CA ALA A 168 -4.46 13.21 11.96
C ALA A 168 -3.97 12.92 10.54
N GLY A 169 -4.35 11.78 9.98
CA GLY A 169 -4.01 11.41 8.59
C GLY A 169 -4.67 12.34 7.57
N GLU A 170 -5.97 12.63 7.71
CA GLU A 170 -6.67 13.58 6.85
C GLU A 170 -6.07 14.99 6.92
N ALA A 171 -5.79 15.49 8.13
CA ALA A 171 -5.19 16.80 8.30
C ALA A 171 -3.81 16.90 7.64
N ALA A 172 -3.00 15.84 7.77
CA ALA A 172 -1.70 15.77 7.10
C ALA A 172 -1.84 15.73 5.58
N ALA A 173 -2.75 14.90 5.03
CA ALA A 173 -3.00 14.82 3.60
C ALA A 173 -3.49 16.18 3.03
N GLY A 174 -4.42 16.84 3.71
CA GLY A 174 -4.90 18.16 3.32
C GLY A 174 -3.81 19.23 3.34
N ALA A 175 -2.90 19.20 4.33
CA ALA A 175 -1.77 20.12 4.43
C ALA A 175 -0.77 19.92 3.27
N GLU A 176 -0.62 18.69 2.75
CA GLU A 176 0.20 18.38 1.57
C GLU A 176 -0.55 18.59 0.24
N GLY A 177 -1.78 19.12 0.27
CA GLY A 177 -2.58 19.44 -0.92
C GLY A 177 -3.31 18.24 -1.53
N TRP A 178 -3.39 17.12 -0.84
CA TRP A 178 -4.13 15.96 -1.33
C TRP A 178 -5.64 16.09 -1.06
N THR A 179 -6.41 15.62 -2.01
CA THR A 179 -7.88 15.67 -1.96
C THR A 179 -8.43 14.24 -1.77
N PRO A 180 -9.39 14.02 -0.84
CA PRO A 180 -10.03 12.72 -0.70
C PRO A 180 -10.83 12.39 -1.97
N ILE A 181 -10.71 11.15 -2.45
CA ILE A 181 -11.44 10.62 -3.60
C ILE A 181 -12.67 9.83 -3.12
N SER A 182 -12.53 9.11 -1.99
CA SER A 182 -13.60 8.36 -1.35
C SER A 182 -13.44 8.36 0.16
N THR A 183 -14.52 8.17 0.87
CA THR A 183 -14.57 8.03 2.34
C THR A 183 -15.11 6.67 2.73
#